data_5bb24068fd6afbc8f16891ed957a972d
#
_entry.id   5bb24068fd6afbc8f16891ed957a972d
#
_cell.length_a   1.000
_cell.length_b   1.000
_cell.length_c   1.000
_cell.angle_alpha   90.00
_cell.angle_beta   90.00
_cell.angle_gamma   90.00
#
_symmetry.space_group_name_H-M   'P 1'
#
loop_
_entity.id
_entity.type
_entity.pdbx_description
1 polymer ?
#
loop_
_entity_poly.entity_id
_entity_poly.type
_entity_poly.pdbx_seq_one_letter_code
_entity_poly.pdbx_strand_id
1 'polypeptide(L)'
;MDLNLQGKVVIVTGGGAGIGGAISQALADEGAIPVVFGRSPLDADFERTLRRAQPGFRFHQVELSDADACARAVAATLDEFGGLHGLVNNAGVNDGVGLDAGRDAFVQSLERNLIHYYVMAHLCVEALKASRGAIVNISSKTALTGQGGTSGYCASKGAQLALTREWAASLAGDGVRVNAVVPAEVMTPLYRSWIAGFDDPEAKLADITRRIPLGRRMTTAAEIADTAVFLLSERASHVTGQWLFVDGGYTHLDRALT
;
A
#
# COMPACT_ATOMS: atom_id res chain seq x y z
N MET A 1 13.14 18.69 -4.40
CA MET A 1 14.13 17.57 -4.45
C MET A 1 13.74 16.71 -5.63
N ASP A 2 14.62 16.47 -6.56
CA ASP A 2 14.34 15.53 -7.66
C ASP A 2 14.40 14.09 -7.13
N LEU A 3 13.34 13.32 -7.32
CA LEU A 3 13.25 11.93 -6.88
C LEU A 3 13.80 10.93 -7.90
N ASN A 4 14.17 11.39 -9.12
CA ASN A 4 14.68 10.59 -10.22
C ASN A 4 13.73 9.44 -10.61
N LEU A 5 12.43 9.71 -10.64
CA LEU A 5 11.39 8.72 -10.97
C LEU A 5 10.89 8.81 -12.42
N GLN A 6 11.35 9.81 -13.19
CA GLN A 6 10.93 9.99 -14.58
C GLN A 6 11.09 8.69 -15.39
N GLY A 7 9.98 8.21 -15.99
CA GLY A 7 9.95 7.00 -16.80
C GLY A 7 10.09 5.68 -16.04
N LYS A 8 10.19 5.69 -14.71
CA LYS A 8 10.26 4.46 -13.91
C LYS A 8 8.90 3.78 -13.86
N VAL A 9 8.83 2.52 -14.21
CA VAL A 9 7.60 1.71 -14.20
C VAL A 9 7.37 1.14 -12.81
N VAL A 10 6.20 1.40 -12.22
CA VAL A 10 5.85 0.96 -10.88
C VAL A 10 4.46 0.31 -10.86
N ILE A 11 4.39 -0.95 -10.46
CA ILE A 11 3.11 -1.63 -10.23
C ILE A 11 2.54 -1.20 -8.87
N VAL A 12 1.25 -0.80 -8.86
CA VAL A 12 0.51 -0.44 -7.63
C VAL A 12 -0.72 -1.31 -7.50
N THR A 13 -0.71 -2.25 -6.55
CA THR A 13 -1.90 -3.07 -6.25
C THR A 13 -2.94 -2.27 -5.49
N GLY A 14 -4.21 -2.34 -5.93
CA GLY A 14 -5.27 -1.49 -5.38
C GLY A 14 -5.04 0.01 -5.68
N GLY A 15 -4.32 0.31 -6.77
CA GLY A 15 -3.89 1.66 -7.13
C GLY A 15 -4.99 2.58 -7.67
N GLY A 16 -6.27 2.14 -7.68
CA GLY A 16 -7.38 2.90 -8.26
C GLY A 16 -8.13 3.81 -7.29
N ALA A 17 -7.90 3.70 -5.98
CA ALA A 17 -8.62 4.49 -4.97
C ALA A 17 -7.83 4.56 -3.65
N GLY A 18 -8.27 5.44 -2.77
CA GLY A 18 -7.73 5.56 -1.41
C GLY A 18 -6.22 5.82 -1.39
N ILE A 19 -5.50 5.10 -0.54
CA ILE A 19 -4.03 5.21 -0.42
C ILE A 19 -3.35 4.82 -1.74
N GLY A 20 -3.75 3.70 -2.35
CA GLY A 20 -3.18 3.26 -3.62
C GLY A 20 -3.41 4.26 -4.75
N GLY A 21 -4.60 4.86 -4.83
CA GLY A 21 -4.90 5.91 -5.80
C GLY A 21 -4.03 7.16 -5.62
N ALA A 22 -3.83 7.58 -4.36
CA ALA A 22 -2.93 8.70 -4.07
C ALA A 22 -1.47 8.38 -4.45
N ILE A 23 -1.01 7.14 -4.20
CA ILE A 23 0.33 6.69 -4.62
C ILE A 23 0.46 6.71 -6.15
N SER A 24 -0.55 6.18 -6.87
CA SER A 24 -0.55 6.18 -8.35
C SER A 24 -0.49 7.60 -8.90
N GLN A 25 -1.23 8.55 -8.30
CA GLN A 25 -1.22 9.94 -8.71
C GLN A 25 0.14 10.58 -8.40
N ALA A 26 0.67 10.42 -7.20
CA ALA A 26 1.96 11.00 -6.81
C ALA A 26 3.11 10.47 -7.70
N LEU A 27 3.09 9.18 -8.05
CA LEU A 27 4.04 8.60 -9.02
C LEU A 27 3.92 9.26 -10.39
N ALA A 28 2.69 9.46 -10.88
CA ALA A 28 2.45 10.12 -12.15
C ALA A 28 2.93 11.57 -12.17
N ASP A 29 2.71 12.31 -11.07
CA ASP A 29 3.13 13.71 -10.90
C ASP A 29 4.67 13.84 -10.88
N GLU A 30 5.39 12.80 -10.39
CA GLU A 30 6.85 12.70 -10.44
C GLU A 30 7.37 12.10 -11.77
N GLY A 31 6.50 11.92 -12.77
CA GLY A 31 6.86 11.41 -14.10
C GLY A 31 7.10 9.90 -14.17
N ALA A 32 6.87 9.15 -13.10
CA ALA A 32 6.87 7.70 -13.14
C ALA A 32 5.65 7.17 -13.91
N ILE A 33 5.71 5.93 -14.34
CA ILE A 33 4.63 5.25 -15.04
C ILE A 33 3.94 4.29 -14.07
N PRO A 34 2.84 4.67 -13.41
CA PRO A 34 2.08 3.76 -12.57
C PRO A 34 1.33 2.74 -13.43
N VAL A 35 1.47 1.47 -13.07
CA VAL A 35 0.69 0.35 -13.62
C VAL A 35 -0.24 -0.14 -12.52
N VAL A 36 -1.49 0.23 -12.62
CA VAL A 36 -2.50 0.00 -11.59
C VAL A 36 -3.11 -1.39 -11.75
N PHE A 37 -3.01 -2.22 -10.71
CA PHE A 37 -3.70 -3.50 -10.63
C PHE A 37 -4.89 -3.39 -9.68
N GLY A 38 -6.10 -3.73 -10.15
CA GLY A 38 -7.31 -3.66 -9.34
C GLY A 38 -8.46 -4.46 -9.92
N ARG A 39 -9.36 -4.94 -9.06
CA ARG A 39 -10.49 -5.79 -9.47
C ARG A 39 -11.65 -5.03 -10.12
N SER A 40 -11.82 -3.77 -9.78
CA SER A 40 -12.93 -2.92 -10.28
C SER A 40 -12.39 -1.90 -11.26
N PRO A 41 -13.16 -1.51 -12.29
CA PRO A 41 -12.80 -0.41 -13.17
C PRO A 41 -12.45 0.85 -12.37
N LEU A 42 -11.58 1.67 -12.93
CA LEU A 42 -11.24 2.96 -12.34
C LEU A 42 -12.44 3.90 -12.40
N ASP A 43 -12.51 4.79 -11.42
CA ASP A 43 -13.37 5.97 -11.52
C ASP A 43 -12.95 6.80 -12.73
N ALA A 44 -13.92 7.25 -13.54
CA ALA A 44 -13.64 7.92 -14.81
C ALA A 44 -12.91 9.27 -14.63
N ASP A 45 -13.17 9.99 -13.55
CA ASP A 45 -12.50 11.26 -13.25
C ASP A 45 -11.08 11.03 -12.77
N PHE A 46 -10.88 10.01 -11.96
CA PHE A 46 -9.56 9.58 -11.53
C PHE A 46 -8.72 9.10 -12.71
N GLU A 47 -9.28 8.27 -13.59
CA GLU A 47 -8.58 7.80 -14.78
C GLU A 47 -8.15 8.96 -15.69
N ARG A 48 -9.05 9.93 -15.94
CA ARG A 48 -8.72 11.12 -16.73
C ARG A 48 -7.59 11.95 -16.09
N THR A 49 -7.64 12.11 -14.78
CA THR A 49 -6.62 12.86 -14.04
C THR A 49 -5.26 12.17 -14.15
N LEU A 50 -5.23 10.86 -13.92
CA LEU A 50 -4.01 10.06 -13.99
C LEU A 50 -3.42 10.04 -15.40
N ARG A 51 -4.27 9.86 -16.43
CA ARG A 51 -3.87 9.88 -17.84
C ARG A 51 -3.35 11.24 -18.29
N ARG A 52 -3.87 12.33 -17.72
CA ARG A 52 -3.38 13.69 -18.00
C ARG A 52 -1.99 13.91 -17.39
N ALA A 53 -1.75 13.43 -16.19
CA ALA A 53 -0.46 13.53 -15.50
C ALA A 53 0.59 12.62 -16.16
N GLN A 54 0.20 11.38 -16.48
CA GLN A 54 1.08 10.37 -17.08
C GLN A 54 0.35 9.59 -18.18
N PRO A 55 0.47 9.99 -19.46
CA PRO A 55 -0.19 9.29 -20.58
C PRO A 55 0.20 7.82 -20.72
N GLY A 56 1.38 7.45 -20.25
CA GLY A 56 1.90 6.08 -20.27
C GLY A 56 1.29 5.17 -19.20
N PHE A 57 0.48 5.68 -18.26
CA PHE A 57 -0.09 4.83 -17.22
C PHE A 57 -0.94 3.69 -17.81
N ARG A 58 -1.00 2.57 -17.07
CA ARG A 58 -1.83 1.41 -17.46
C ARG A 58 -2.68 0.94 -16.29
N PHE A 59 -3.83 0.39 -16.64
CA PHE A 59 -4.71 -0.31 -15.70
C PHE A 59 -4.94 -1.74 -16.18
N HIS A 60 -4.68 -2.70 -15.31
CA HIS A 60 -5.05 -4.09 -15.49
C HIS A 60 -6.15 -4.45 -14.50
N GLN A 61 -7.29 -4.91 -15.01
CA GLN A 61 -8.34 -5.45 -14.18
C GLN A 61 -7.95 -6.85 -13.75
N VAL A 62 -7.56 -6.99 -12.46
CA VAL A 62 -6.99 -8.22 -11.89
C VAL A 62 -7.59 -8.48 -10.52
N GLU A 63 -8.10 -9.70 -10.32
CA GLU A 63 -8.37 -10.22 -8.98
C GLU A 63 -7.06 -10.78 -8.40
N LEU A 64 -6.58 -10.17 -7.33
CA LEU A 64 -5.25 -10.48 -6.77
C LEU A 64 -5.16 -11.84 -6.07
N SER A 65 -6.28 -12.45 -5.74
CA SER A 65 -6.34 -13.84 -5.26
C SER A 65 -6.19 -14.88 -6.39
N ASP A 66 -6.25 -14.46 -7.66
CA ASP A 66 -5.95 -15.28 -8.83
C ASP A 66 -4.48 -15.08 -9.26
N ALA A 67 -3.62 -16.01 -8.82
CA ALA A 67 -2.18 -15.94 -9.11
C ALA A 67 -1.87 -15.99 -10.61
N ASP A 68 -2.65 -16.74 -11.40
CA ASP A 68 -2.45 -16.84 -12.84
C ASP A 68 -2.84 -15.52 -13.54
N ALA A 69 -3.91 -14.86 -13.09
CA ALA A 69 -4.28 -13.53 -13.59
C ALA A 69 -3.19 -12.49 -13.23
N CYS A 70 -2.64 -12.55 -12.02
CA CYS A 70 -1.51 -11.71 -11.62
C CYS A 70 -0.30 -11.95 -12.52
N ALA A 71 0.05 -13.21 -12.79
CA ALA A 71 1.18 -13.57 -13.65
C ALA A 71 1.01 -13.02 -15.08
N ARG A 72 -0.18 -13.17 -15.67
CA ARG A 72 -0.48 -12.60 -17.01
C ARG A 72 -0.35 -11.08 -17.03
N ALA A 73 -0.85 -10.38 -16.02
CA ALA A 73 -0.79 -8.92 -15.95
C ALA A 73 0.64 -8.40 -15.73
N VAL A 74 1.45 -9.09 -14.91
CA VAL A 74 2.88 -8.78 -14.75
C VAL A 74 3.63 -9.01 -16.07
N ALA A 75 3.41 -10.14 -16.74
CA ALA A 75 4.03 -10.43 -18.03
C ALA A 75 3.67 -9.36 -19.08
N ALA A 76 2.40 -9.00 -19.21
CA ALA A 76 1.97 -7.92 -20.11
C ALA A 76 2.62 -6.57 -19.78
N THR A 77 2.82 -6.26 -18.49
CA THR A 77 3.54 -5.06 -18.08
C THR A 77 5.00 -5.10 -18.50
N LEU A 78 5.68 -6.23 -18.31
CA LEU A 78 7.09 -6.39 -18.71
C LEU A 78 7.27 -6.38 -20.23
N ASP A 79 6.36 -6.98 -20.97
CA ASP A 79 6.37 -6.99 -22.43
C ASP A 79 6.18 -5.58 -23.02
N GLU A 80 5.32 -4.76 -22.40
CA GLU A 80 5.06 -3.41 -22.88
C GLU A 80 6.19 -2.43 -22.55
N PHE A 81 6.73 -2.49 -21.32
CA PHE A 81 7.67 -1.48 -20.81
C PHE A 81 9.13 -1.94 -20.79
N GLY A 82 9.40 -3.21 -21.01
CA GLY A 82 10.75 -3.77 -21.03
C GLY A 82 11.41 -3.87 -19.65
N GLY A 83 10.71 -3.52 -18.56
CA GLY A 83 11.27 -3.58 -17.20
C GLY A 83 10.31 -3.07 -16.14
N LEU A 84 10.69 -3.30 -14.87
CA LEU A 84 9.94 -2.89 -13.69
C LEU A 84 10.91 -2.30 -12.66
N HIS A 85 10.57 -1.14 -12.08
CA HIS A 85 11.43 -0.41 -11.15
C HIS A 85 10.88 -0.36 -9.73
N GLY A 86 9.58 -0.61 -9.56
CA GLY A 86 8.96 -0.62 -8.25
C GLY A 86 7.71 -1.49 -8.17
N LEU A 87 7.45 -2.00 -6.97
CA LEU A 87 6.22 -2.68 -6.60
C LEU A 87 5.66 -2.05 -5.33
N VAL A 88 4.41 -1.59 -5.38
CA VAL A 88 3.66 -1.17 -4.20
C VAL A 88 2.59 -2.21 -3.91
N ASN A 89 2.81 -3.00 -2.88
CA ASN A 89 1.80 -3.87 -2.30
C ASN A 89 0.91 -3.05 -1.37
N ASN A 90 -0.28 -2.67 -1.84
CA ASN A 90 -1.21 -1.81 -1.10
C ASN A 90 -2.59 -2.43 -0.93
N ALA A 91 -3.06 -3.22 -1.88
CA ALA A 91 -4.41 -3.80 -1.81
C ALA A 91 -4.66 -4.53 -0.49
N GLY A 92 -5.87 -4.40 0.05
CA GLY A 92 -6.29 -5.05 1.28
C GLY A 92 -7.53 -4.39 1.86
N VAL A 93 -8.18 -5.12 2.76
CA VAL A 93 -9.41 -4.68 3.43
C VAL A 93 -9.45 -5.22 4.86
N ASN A 94 -9.85 -4.37 5.82
CA ASN A 94 -10.23 -4.88 7.14
C ASN A 94 -11.64 -5.49 7.04
N ASP A 95 -11.68 -6.81 6.98
CA ASP A 95 -12.89 -7.61 6.76
C ASP A 95 -13.56 -8.09 8.06
N GLY A 96 -13.10 -7.59 9.21
CA GLY A 96 -13.72 -7.86 10.50
C GLY A 96 -13.64 -9.32 10.98
N VAL A 97 -12.69 -10.09 10.46
CA VAL A 97 -12.52 -11.51 10.82
C VAL A 97 -11.84 -11.61 12.19
N GLY A 98 -12.67 -11.83 13.25
CA GLY A 98 -12.28 -12.00 14.64
C GLY A 98 -11.97 -13.45 15.03
N LEU A 99 -11.89 -13.71 16.35
CA LEU A 99 -11.63 -15.06 16.88
C LEU A 99 -12.83 -16.02 16.74
N ASP A 100 -14.02 -15.47 16.62
CA ASP A 100 -15.29 -16.19 16.48
C ASP A 100 -15.62 -16.59 15.04
N ALA A 101 -14.88 -16.08 14.06
CA ALA A 101 -15.17 -16.26 12.63
C ALA A 101 -14.80 -17.66 12.09
N GLY A 102 -13.97 -18.43 12.81
CA GLY A 102 -13.53 -19.76 12.40
C GLY A 102 -12.39 -19.77 11.37
N ARG A 103 -11.87 -20.99 11.12
CA ARG A 103 -10.69 -21.22 10.27
C ARG A 103 -10.85 -20.71 8.85
N ASP A 104 -11.96 -21.01 8.20
CA ASP A 104 -12.10 -20.73 6.76
C ASP A 104 -12.23 -19.25 6.48
N ALA A 105 -12.93 -18.49 7.33
CA ALA A 105 -12.95 -17.03 7.25
C ALA A 105 -11.55 -16.42 7.49
N PHE A 106 -10.79 -16.97 8.43
CA PHE A 106 -9.42 -16.54 8.70
C PHE A 106 -8.50 -16.77 7.49
N VAL A 107 -8.56 -17.97 6.86
CA VAL A 107 -7.79 -18.26 5.64
C VAL A 107 -8.18 -17.30 4.50
N GLN A 108 -9.48 -17.07 4.29
CA GLN A 108 -9.94 -16.12 3.27
C GLN A 108 -9.45 -14.69 3.54
N SER A 109 -9.36 -14.28 4.81
CA SER A 109 -8.80 -12.97 5.17
C SER A 109 -7.31 -12.89 4.83
N LEU A 110 -6.54 -13.97 5.04
CA LEU A 110 -5.13 -14.03 4.62
C LEU A 110 -4.99 -13.96 3.09
N GLU A 111 -5.82 -14.65 2.33
CA GLU A 111 -5.83 -14.56 0.86
C GLU A 111 -6.05 -13.12 0.39
N ARG A 112 -7.01 -12.40 0.98
CA ARG A 112 -7.36 -11.02 0.63
C ARG A 112 -6.34 -9.97 1.06
N ASN A 113 -5.50 -10.26 2.07
CA ASN A 113 -4.67 -9.26 2.72
C ASN A 113 -3.17 -9.58 2.75
N LEU A 114 -2.76 -10.83 2.49
CA LEU A 114 -1.37 -11.27 2.64
C LEU A 114 -0.84 -12.06 1.44
N ILE A 115 -1.55 -13.11 1.02
CA ILE A 115 -1.00 -14.08 0.05
C ILE A 115 -0.61 -13.37 -1.26
N HIS A 116 -1.46 -12.47 -1.74
CA HIS A 116 -1.16 -11.71 -2.95
C HIS A 116 0.07 -10.78 -2.84
N TYR A 117 0.47 -10.33 -1.63
CA TYR A 117 1.72 -9.58 -1.44
C TYR A 117 2.93 -10.45 -1.81
N TYR A 118 2.91 -11.70 -1.33
CA TYR A 118 3.95 -12.66 -1.68
C TYR A 118 3.93 -13.00 -3.17
N VAL A 119 2.75 -13.31 -3.72
CA VAL A 119 2.59 -13.65 -5.14
C VAL A 119 3.12 -12.52 -6.03
N MET A 120 2.73 -11.28 -5.76
CA MET A 120 3.20 -10.12 -6.54
C MET A 120 4.71 -9.91 -6.41
N ALA A 121 5.27 -10.04 -5.21
CA ALA A 121 6.71 -9.93 -5.02
C ALA A 121 7.46 -11.04 -5.78
N HIS A 122 6.98 -12.29 -5.69
CA HIS A 122 7.54 -13.42 -6.42
C HIS A 122 7.54 -13.21 -7.95
N LEU A 123 6.42 -12.75 -8.51
CA LEU A 123 6.29 -12.51 -9.95
C LEU A 123 7.14 -11.33 -10.46
N CYS A 124 7.41 -10.34 -9.60
CA CYS A 124 8.14 -9.13 -9.96
C CYS A 124 9.65 -9.21 -9.66
N VAL A 125 10.10 -10.17 -8.85
CA VAL A 125 11.44 -10.15 -8.23
C VAL A 125 12.58 -10.10 -9.25
N GLU A 126 12.52 -10.86 -10.33
CA GLU A 126 13.63 -10.91 -11.31
C GLU A 126 13.74 -9.57 -12.09
N ALA A 127 12.61 -8.95 -12.43
CA ALA A 127 12.61 -7.63 -13.06
C ALA A 127 13.10 -6.53 -12.10
N LEU A 128 12.75 -6.64 -10.81
CA LEU A 128 13.23 -5.72 -9.78
C LEU A 128 14.73 -5.88 -9.51
N LYS A 129 15.28 -7.10 -9.56
CA LYS A 129 16.72 -7.34 -9.48
C LYS A 129 17.44 -6.70 -10.67
N ALA A 130 16.94 -6.90 -11.89
CA ALA A 130 17.52 -6.33 -13.10
C ALA A 130 17.60 -4.79 -13.06
N SER A 131 16.60 -4.14 -12.47
CA SER A 131 16.54 -2.67 -12.35
C SER A 131 17.15 -2.12 -11.05
N ARG A 132 17.51 -2.97 -10.08
CA ARG A 132 17.83 -2.60 -8.68
C ARG A 132 16.71 -1.76 -8.06
N GLY A 133 15.48 -2.20 -8.26
CA GLY A 133 14.28 -1.48 -7.92
C GLY A 133 13.93 -1.48 -6.43
N ALA A 134 12.66 -1.20 -6.12
CA ALA A 134 12.20 -1.17 -4.74
C ALA A 134 10.80 -1.80 -4.56
N ILE A 135 10.56 -2.38 -3.39
CA ILE A 135 9.25 -2.85 -2.93
C ILE A 135 8.81 -1.98 -1.75
N VAL A 136 7.58 -1.50 -1.79
CA VAL A 136 6.94 -0.81 -0.66
C VAL A 136 5.67 -1.58 -0.27
N ASN A 137 5.62 -2.04 0.96
CA ASN A 137 4.46 -2.72 1.55
C ASN A 137 3.65 -1.74 2.39
N ILE A 138 2.37 -1.58 2.10
CA ILE A 138 1.45 -0.77 2.92
C ILE A 138 0.85 -1.65 4.01
N SER A 139 1.40 -1.54 5.21
CA SER A 139 0.94 -2.27 6.37
C SER A 139 -0.14 -1.49 7.13
N SER A 140 -0.18 -1.57 8.45
CA SER A 140 -1.13 -0.87 9.33
C SER A 140 -0.62 -0.83 10.77
N LYS A 141 -1.03 0.18 11.55
CA LYS A 141 -0.84 0.22 13.01
C LYS A 141 -1.32 -1.06 13.72
N THR A 142 -2.38 -1.71 13.17
CA THR A 142 -2.98 -2.90 13.77
C THR A 142 -2.01 -4.07 13.89
N ALA A 143 -0.95 -4.08 13.07
CA ALA A 143 0.16 -5.03 13.18
C ALA A 143 0.89 -4.96 14.54
N LEU A 144 0.81 -3.80 15.22
CA LEU A 144 1.58 -3.51 16.44
C LEU A 144 0.68 -3.23 17.64
N THR A 145 -0.46 -2.56 17.45
CA THR A 145 -1.32 -2.12 18.56
C THR A 145 -2.42 -3.12 18.90
N GLY A 146 -2.78 -4.00 17.94
CA GLY A 146 -4.06 -4.70 17.97
C GLY A 146 -5.25 -3.73 17.82
N GLN A 147 -6.42 -4.24 17.54
CA GLN A 147 -7.64 -3.43 17.42
C GLN A 147 -8.87 -4.10 18.04
N GLY A 148 -8.86 -5.43 18.15
CA GLY A 148 -10.02 -6.25 18.50
C GLY A 148 -10.88 -6.59 17.28
N GLY A 149 -11.44 -7.80 17.24
CA GLY A 149 -12.36 -8.24 16.19
C GLY A 149 -11.80 -8.31 14.77
N THR A 150 -10.49 -8.24 14.58
CA THR A 150 -9.86 -8.24 13.24
C THR A 150 -8.61 -9.10 13.17
N SER A 151 -8.68 -10.34 13.67
CA SER A 151 -7.53 -11.25 13.76
C SER A 151 -6.87 -11.51 12.41
N GLY A 152 -7.65 -11.76 11.36
CA GLY A 152 -7.15 -12.04 10.02
C GLY A 152 -6.38 -10.86 9.43
N TYR A 153 -6.94 -9.67 9.54
CA TYR A 153 -6.29 -8.44 9.09
C TYR A 153 -5.01 -8.13 9.89
N CYS A 154 -5.07 -8.21 11.23
CA CYS A 154 -3.90 -7.99 12.09
C CYS A 154 -2.77 -8.96 11.78
N ALA A 155 -3.08 -10.26 11.62
CA ALA A 155 -2.10 -11.27 11.27
C ALA A 155 -1.45 -10.97 9.91
N SER A 156 -2.25 -10.60 8.90
CA SER A 156 -1.76 -10.21 7.59
C SER A 156 -0.83 -9.01 7.66
N LYS A 157 -1.24 -7.94 8.36
CA LYS A 157 -0.45 -6.71 8.49
C LYS A 157 0.83 -6.92 9.28
N GLY A 158 0.82 -7.77 10.32
CA GLY A 158 2.02 -8.19 11.03
C GLY A 158 2.97 -9.01 10.17
N ALA A 159 2.44 -9.98 9.41
CA ALA A 159 3.23 -10.77 8.48
C ALA A 159 3.89 -9.91 7.39
N GLN A 160 3.20 -8.86 6.86
CA GLN A 160 3.79 -7.93 5.89
C GLN A 160 5.03 -7.20 6.46
N LEU A 161 5.03 -6.85 7.75
CA LEU A 161 6.19 -6.24 8.40
C LEU A 161 7.37 -7.23 8.52
N ALA A 162 7.08 -8.49 8.84
CA ALA A 162 8.10 -9.55 8.87
C ALA A 162 8.67 -9.80 7.46
N LEU A 163 7.81 -9.94 6.45
CA LEU A 163 8.20 -10.12 5.05
C LEU A 163 9.02 -8.94 4.51
N THR A 164 8.74 -7.73 4.95
CA THR A 164 9.52 -6.55 4.58
C THR A 164 11.00 -6.71 4.96
N ARG A 165 11.30 -7.18 6.17
CA ARG A 165 12.67 -7.42 6.62
C ARG A 165 13.30 -8.64 5.98
N GLU A 166 12.54 -9.73 5.85
CA GLU A 166 13.00 -10.95 5.21
C GLU A 166 13.38 -10.69 3.75
N TRP A 167 12.53 -10.01 2.99
CA TRP A 167 12.82 -9.68 1.60
C TRP A 167 13.95 -8.65 1.46
N ALA A 168 14.04 -7.69 2.39
CA ALA A 168 15.17 -6.76 2.41
C ALA A 168 16.50 -7.46 2.60
N ALA A 169 16.57 -8.47 3.48
CA ALA A 169 17.75 -9.28 3.70
C ALA A 169 18.08 -10.16 2.48
N SER A 170 17.06 -10.85 1.94
CA SER A 170 17.22 -11.76 0.80
C SER A 170 17.66 -11.03 -0.47
N LEU A 171 17.23 -9.79 -0.69
CA LEU A 171 17.43 -9.04 -1.94
C LEU A 171 18.52 -7.96 -1.85
N ALA A 172 19.14 -7.78 -0.67
CA ALA A 172 20.19 -6.77 -0.48
C ALA A 172 21.37 -6.95 -1.43
N GLY A 173 21.78 -8.20 -1.69
CA GLY A 173 22.88 -8.53 -2.62
C GLY A 173 22.58 -8.15 -4.06
N ASP A 174 21.30 -8.12 -4.44
CA ASP A 174 20.84 -7.72 -5.77
C ASP A 174 20.60 -6.21 -5.88
N GLY A 175 20.74 -5.45 -4.78
CA GLY A 175 20.52 -4.02 -4.72
C GLY A 175 19.04 -3.61 -4.71
N VAL A 176 18.12 -4.55 -4.45
CA VAL A 176 16.68 -4.27 -4.32
C VAL A 176 16.38 -3.85 -2.89
N ARG A 177 15.65 -2.75 -2.72
CA ARG A 177 15.25 -2.22 -1.41
C ARG A 177 13.80 -2.61 -1.08
N VAL A 178 13.55 -2.98 0.17
CA VAL A 178 12.21 -3.35 0.61
C VAL A 178 11.88 -2.64 1.91
N ASN A 179 10.80 -1.84 1.91
CA ASN A 179 10.38 -1.08 3.09
C ASN A 179 8.85 -1.18 3.27
N ALA A 180 8.38 -0.83 4.45
CA ALA A 180 6.95 -0.71 4.73
C ALA A 180 6.58 0.70 5.16
N VAL A 181 5.39 1.16 4.72
CA VAL A 181 4.71 2.31 5.31
C VAL A 181 3.61 1.79 6.23
N VAL A 182 3.53 2.37 7.42
CA VAL A 182 2.60 1.95 8.48
C VAL A 182 1.65 3.10 8.81
N PRO A 183 0.50 3.20 8.12
CA PRO A 183 -0.53 4.18 8.44
C PRO A 183 -1.33 3.76 9.67
N ALA A 184 -1.95 4.77 10.31
CA ALA A 184 -2.99 4.55 11.32
C ALA A 184 -4.36 4.92 10.74
N GLU A 185 -4.90 6.07 11.13
CA GLU A 185 -6.21 6.54 10.72
C GLU A 185 -6.07 7.42 9.47
N VAL A 186 -6.47 6.90 8.31
CA VAL A 186 -6.37 7.59 7.02
C VAL A 186 -7.76 7.81 6.44
N MET A 187 -8.12 9.05 6.13
CA MET A 187 -9.41 9.38 5.52
C MET A 187 -9.43 8.94 4.05
N THR A 188 -9.83 7.71 3.84
CA THR A 188 -10.08 7.12 2.50
C THR A 188 -11.57 7.10 2.19
N PRO A 189 -11.99 6.87 0.93
CA PRO A 189 -13.41 6.66 0.60
C PRO A 189 -14.06 5.54 1.43
N LEU A 190 -13.34 4.42 1.63
CA LEU A 190 -13.83 3.31 2.45
C LEU A 190 -14.03 3.73 3.91
N TYR A 191 -13.06 4.47 4.47
CA TYR A 191 -13.15 4.97 5.85
C TYR A 191 -14.29 5.97 6.01
N ARG A 192 -14.49 6.86 5.05
CA ARG A 192 -15.60 7.82 5.02
C ARG A 192 -16.96 7.10 5.01
N SER A 193 -17.11 6.07 4.17
CA SER A 193 -18.32 5.26 4.13
C SER A 193 -18.57 4.54 5.45
N TRP A 194 -17.52 4.04 6.10
CA TRP A 194 -17.63 3.39 7.41
C TRP A 194 -18.08 4.38 8.50
N ILE A 195 -17.49 5.58 8.56
CA ILE A 195 -17.93 6.63 9.52
C ILE A 195 -19.38 7.04 9.27
N ALA A 196 -19.79 7.19 8.02
CA ALA A 196 -21.16 7.57 7.66
C ALA A 196 -22.23 6.55 8.10
N GLY A 197 -21.83 5.33 8.47
CA GLY A 197 -22.73 4.30 8.99
C GLY A 197 -23.02 4.39 10.50
N PHE A 198 -22.42 5.33 11.24
CA PHE A 198 -22.73 5.56 12.65
C PHE A 198 -23.89 6.52 12.84
N ASP A 199 -24.61 6.40 13.96
CA ASP A 199 -25.74 7.28 14.30
C ASP A 199 -25.33 8.76 14.37
N ASP A 200 -24.11 9.03 14.85
CA ASP A 200 -23.48 10.36 14.86
C ASP A 200 -22.07 10.27 14.25
N PRO A 201 -21.96 10.48 12.93
CA PRO A 201 -20.68 10.43 12.21
C PRO A 201 -19.68 11.50 12.67
N GLU A 202 -20.17 12.69 13.06
CA GLU A 202 -19.31 13.81 13.49
C GLU A 202 -18.71 13.52 14.85
N ALA A 203 -19.50 13.09 15.82
CA ALA A 203 -19.01 12.67 17.14
C ALA A 203 -18.04 11.49 17.03
N LYS A 204 -18.32 10.53 16.12
CA LYS A 204 -17.40 9.40 15.87
C LYS A 204 -16.06 9.88 15.31
N LEU A 205 -16.07 10.78 14.34
CA LEU A 205 -14.86 11.36 13.78
C LEU A 205 -14.08 12.15 14.83
N ALA A 206 -14.75 12.96 15.64
CA ALA A 206 -14.13 13.72 16.73
C ALA A 206 -13.47 12.80 17.77
N ASP A 207 -14.12 11.67 18.13
CA ASP A 207 -13.55 10.67 19.06
C ASP A 207 -12.27 10.04 18.50
N ILE A 208 -12.23 9.78 17.20
CA ILE A 208 -11.04 9.21 16.53
C ILE A 208 -9.92 10.25 16.48
N THR A 209 -10.20 11.44 15.99
CA THR A 209 -9.19 12.48 15.73
C THR A 209 -8.56 13.02 17.01
N ARG A 210 -9.32 13.15 18.12
CA ARG A 210 -8.76 13.57 19.43
C ARG A 210 -7.65 12.65 19.95
N ARG A 211 -7.59 11.41 19.44
CA ARG A 211 -6.58 10.40 19.82
C ARG A 211 -5.32 10.48 18.96
N ILE A 212 -5.29 11.30 17.94
CA ILE A 212 -4.14 11.49 17.08
C ILE A 212 -3.33 12.67 17.62
N PRO A 213 -2.10 12.48 18.12
CA PRO A 213 -1.33 13.52 18.78
C PRO A 213 -1.07 14.74 17.89
N LEU A 214 -0.56 14.52 16.68
CA LEU A 214 -0.19 15.61 15.78
C LEU A 214 -1.43 16.17 15.06
N GLY A 215 -1.76 17.41 15.42
CA GLY A 215 -2.82 18.18 14.76
C GLY A 215 -4.24 17.69 15.00
N ARG A 216 -4.46 16.62 15.79
CA ARG A 216 -5.78 16.02 16.10
C ARG A 216 -6.64 15.83 14.85
N ARG A 217 -6.03 15.38 13.79
CA ARG A 217 -6.66 15.10 12.50
C ARG A 217 -6.25 13.74 11.96
N MET A 218 -7.02 13.21 11.04
CA MET A 218 -6.62 12.02 10.30
C MET A 218 -5.47 12.34 9.34
N THR A 219 -4.64 11.32 9.09
CA THR A 219 -3.66 11.36 8.02
C THR A 219 -4.38 11.38 6.66
N THR A 220 -3.85 12.10 5.71
CA THR A 220 -4.34 12.10 4.33
C THR A 220 -3.71 10.97 3.54
N ALA A 221 -4.38 10.52 2.47
CA ALA A 221 -3.80 9.55 1.55
C ALA A 221 -2.55 10.10 0.84
N ALA A 222 -2.48 11.42 0.60
CA ALA A 222 -1.33 12.09 0.02
C ALA A 222 -0.08 11.98 0.91
N GLU A 223 -0.21 12.21 2.23
CA GLU A 223 0.92 12.07 3.18
C GLU A 223 1.50 10.64 3.21
N ILE A 224 0.65 9.62 3.02
CA ILE A 224 1.11 8.24 2.85
C ILE A 224 1.82 8.07 1.50
N ALA A 225 1.25 8.64 0.44
CA ALA A 225 1.79 8.55 -0.91
C ALA A 225 3.18 9.20 -1.02
N ASP A 226 3.38 10.38 -0.44
CA ASP A 226 4.66 11.08 -0.43
C ASP A 226 5.77 10.21 0.17
N THR A 227 5.46 9.52 1.29
CA THR A 227 6.41 8.60 1.93
C THR A 227 6.69 7.37 1.06
N ALA A 228 5.66 6.79 0.45
CA ALA A 228 5.81 5.63 -0.42
C ALA A 228 6.64 5.97 -1.66
N VAL A 229 6.38 7.11 -2.30
CA VAL A 229 7.11 7.59 -3.48
C VAL A 229 8.57 7.92 -3.13
N PHE A 230 8.83 8.55 -1.98
CA PHE A 230 10.19 8.72 -1.47
C PHE A 230 10.92 7.38 -1.32
N LEU A 231 10.29 6.35 -0.73
CA LEU A 231 10.89 5.03 -0.54
C LEU A 231 11.16 4.30 -1.87
N LEU A 232 10.39 4.56 -2.90
CA LEU A 232 10.62 4.04 -4.26
C LEU A 232 11.77 4.75 -4.97
N SER A 233 12.06 5.99 -4.61
CA SER A 233 13.01 6.86 -5.28
C SER A 233 14.47 6.53 -4.98
N GLU A 234 15.37 7.05 -5.81
CA GLU A 234 16.82 6.97 -5.58
C GLU A 234 17.27 7.77 -4.34
N ARG A 235 16.44 8.68 -3.82
CA ARG A 235 16.72 9.43 -2.59
C ARG A 235 16.67 8.55 -1.34
N ALA A 236 16.01 7.38 -1.44
CA ALA A 236 16.01 6.35 -0.40
C ALA A 236 17.03 5.23 -0.67
N SER A 237 18.10 5.49 -1.44
CA SER A 237 19.06 4.48 -1.91
C SER A 237 19.72 3.65 -0.81
N HIS A 238 19.75 4.12 0.43
CA HIS A 238 20.32 3.40 1.59
C HIS A 238 19.28 3.12 2.68
N VAL A 239 17.98 3.10 2.30
CA VAL A 239 16.85 2.79 3.19
C VAL A 239 16.25 1.45 2.77
N THR A 240 16.45 0.41 3.58
CA THR A 240 15.87 -0.92 3.37
C THR A 240 15.56 -1.61 4.70
N GLY A 241 14.57 -2.51 4.73
CA GLY A 241 14.13 -3.22 5.92
C GLY A 241 13.41 -2.34 6.96
N GLN A 242 13.03 -1.12 6.61
CA GLN A 242 12.46 -0.15 7.54
C GLN A 242 10.93 -0.15 7.52
N TRP A 243 10.36 0.24 8.65
CA TRP A 243 8.94 0.51 8.83
C TRP A 243 8.77 2.00 9.15
N LEU A 244 8.18 2.74 8.23
CA LEU A 244 7.96 4.18 8.39
C LEU A 244 6.51 4.44 8.80
N PHE A 245 6.35 5.05 9.97
CA PHE A 245 5.04 5.40 10.52
C PHE A 245 4.62 6.78 10.03
N VAL A 246 3.47 6.82 9.36
CA VAL A 246 2.84 8.07 8.91
C VAL A 246 1.47 8.11 9.57
N ASP A 247 1.43 8.48 10.85
CA ASP A 247 0.29 8.25 11.72
C ASP A 247 0.01 9.39 12.73
N GLY A 248 0.70 10.52 12.58
CA GLY A 248 0.58 11.64 13.51
C GLY A 248 0.99 11.31 14.95
N GLY A 249 1.87 10.30 15.13
CA GLY A 249 2.32 9.84 16.44
C GLY A 249 1.35 8.87 17.13
N TYR A 250 0.35 8.37 16.39
CA TYR A 250 -0.70 7.51 16.95
C TYR A 250 -0.13 6.27 17.64
N THR A 251 0.87 5.62 17.06
CA THR A 251 1.38 4.33 17.53
C THR A 251 2.38 4.46 18.67
N HIS A 252 3.25 5.45 18.67
CA HIS A 252 4.46 5.47 19.50
C HIS A 252 4.51 6.57 20.57
N LEU A 253 3.67 7.62 20.48
CA LEU A 253 3.71 8.68 21.47
C LEU A 253 2.91 8.31 22.74
N ASP A 254 3.45 8.67 23.89
CA ASP A 254 2.76 8.53 25.17
C ASP A 254 1.60 9.52 25.25
N ARG A 255 0.39 8.99 25.40
CA ARG A 255 -0.86 9.78 25.47
C ARG A 255 -1.04 10.54 26.77
N ALA A 256 -0.28 10.20 27.81
CA ALA A 256 -0.31 10.95 29.06
C ALA A 256 0.36 12.33 28.93
N LEU A 257 1.16 12.53 27.91
CA LEU A 257 1.92 13.76 27.68
C LEU A 257 1.37 14.62 26.55
N THR A 258 0.28 14.20 25.87
CA THR A 258 -0.29 14.90 24.70
C THR A 258 -1.77 15.26 24.88
#